data_45f82354e5657fc9cab8cbfe355f2510
#
_entry.id   45f82354e5657fc9cab8cbfe355f2510
#
_cell.length_a   1.000
_cell.length_b   1.000
_cell.length_c   1.000
_cell.angle_alpha   90.00
_cell.angle_beta   90.00
_cell.angle_gamma   90.00
#
_symmetry.space_group_name_H-M   'P 1'
#
loop_
_entity.id
_entity.type
_entity.pdbx_description
1 polymer ?
#
loop_
_entity_poly.entity_id
_entity_poly.type
_entity_poly.pdbx_seq_one_letter_code
_entity_poly.pdbx_strand_id
1 'polypeptide(L)'
;MRRRDFITLIGGAAAAWPLAARAQQPQKMPLIGTLMPSPVEVSTSLDAFLQGLRDLGYIEGQNSAIERRFADWKLDRLPELAADLVRRNVDVIVAVSTPPGRAAQEATRTIPIVVGGMADPVGDGLVASLARPNGNVTGTTFIGPELIAKRLGLLKEAIPGAARIAVLWHPGVYSEYTMAQMLHETEAAARTLGLELQLLAAQGPGDFDEAFAAMRRDGADALLLFPSPMLYLEYRRVVDVAKSSRLPAIYAAREFVDAGGLMSYGANLPALFRRTATYVDKIFKGAKPADLPVEQPSKFEFVVNLQTAKALALDIPSTLLARADEVIE
;
A
#
# COMPACT_ATOMS: atom_id res chain seq x y z
N MET A 1 -54.43 5.23 -51.82
CA MET A 1 -54.08 5.11 -50.42
C MET A 1 -55.34 5.30 -49.57
N ARG A 2 -55.72 4.28 -48.81
CA ARG A 2 -56.97 4.34 -48.00
C ARG A 2 -56.66 5.05 -46.68
N ARG A 3 -57.58 5.88 -46.17
CA ARG A 3 -57.43 6.64 -44.91
C ARG A 3 -56.97 5.79 -43.70
N ARG A 4 -57.23 4.49 -43.74
CA ARG A 4 -56.81 3.55 -42.69
C ARG A 4 -55.27 3.31 -42.64
N ASP A 5 -54.60 3.34 -43.77
CA ASP A 5 -53.13 3.08 -43.84
C ASP A 5 -52.30 4.25 -43.29
N PHE A 6 -52.86 5.48 -43.34
CA PHE A 6 -52.23 6.69 -42.81
C PHE A 6 -52.26 6.76 -41.27
N ILE A 7 -53.35 6.24 -40.66
CA ILE A 7 -53.53 6.25 -39.20
C ILE A 7 -52.61 5.19 -38.53
N THR A 8 -52.36 4.05 -39.20
CA THR A 8 -51.46 3.00 -38.67
C THR A 8 -50.00 3.42 -38.72
N LEU A 9 -49.58 4.25 -39.68
CA LEU A 9 -48.20 4.76 -39.77
C LEU A 9 -47.91 5.84 -38.71
N ILE A 10 -48.89 6.68 -38.33
CA ILE A 10 -48.70 7.69 -37.27
C ILE A 10 -48.74 7.06 -35.88
N GLY A 11 -49.55 6.02 -35.66
CA GLY A 11 -49.63 5.29 -34.39
C GLY A 11 -48.36 4.52 -34.06
N GLY A 12 -47.65 3.96 -35.07
CA GLY A 12 -46.39 3.24 -34.89
C GLY A 12 -45.19 4.15 -34.55
N ALA A 13 -45.19 5.37 -35.09
CA ALA A 13 -44.10 6.32 -34.83
C ALA A 13 -44.19 6.96 -33.42
N ALA A 14 -45.39 7.12 -32.87
CA ALA A 14 -45.57 7.67 -31.52
C ALA A 14 -45.26 6.69 -30.39
N ALA A 15 -45.34 5.37 -30.64
CA ALA A 15 -45.00 4.34 -29.64
C ALA A 15 -43.47 4.06 -29.50
N ALA A 16 -42.68 4.41 -30.53
CA ALA A 16 -41.22 4.20 -30.51
C ALA A 16 -40.43 5.36 -29.86
N TRP A 17 -41.06 6.53 -29.69
CA TRP A 17 -40.37 7.72 -29.14
C TRP A 17 -39.97 7.61 -27.68
N PRO A 18 -40.71 7.00 -26.72
CA PRO A 18 -40.30 6.91 -25.34
C PRO A 18 -39.18 5.86 -25.10
N LEU A 19 -38.95 4.93 -26.05
CA LEU A 19 -37.85 3.93 -25.93
C LEU A 19 -36.52 4.51 -26.36
N ALA A 20 -36.48 5.42 -27.33
CA ALA A 20 -35.24 6.10 -27.76
C ALA A 20 -34.79 7.18 -26.76
N ALA A 21 -35.72 7.81 -26.01
CA ALA A 21 -35.36 8.81 -25.00
C ALA A 21 -34.75 8.21 -23.71
N ARG A 22 -34.95 6.93 -23.44
CA ARG A 22 -34.27 6.22 -22.32
C ARG A 22 -32.85 5.83 -22.61
N ALA A 23 -32.40 5.85 -23.86
CA ALA A 23 -31.04 5.46 -24.26
C ALA A 23 -30.02 6.61 -24.14
N GLN A 24 -30.41 7.83 -23.74
CA GLN A 24 -29.54 9.01 -23.68
C GLN A 24 -29.60 9.74 -22.35
N GLN A 25 -29.73 9.02 -21.22
CA GLN A 25 -29.24 9.62 -19.98
C GLN A 25 -27.72 9.63 -20.06
N PRO A 26 -27.04 10.81 -20.01
CA PRO A 26 -25.61 10.85 -19.94
C PRO A 26 -25.20 10.03 -18.71
N GLN A 27 -24.51 8.92 -18.94
CA GLN A 27 -24.03 8.07 -17.87
C GLN A 27 -23.13 8.97 -17.03
N LYS A 28 -23.53 9.29 -15.79
CA LYS A 28 -22.74 10.13 -14.89
C LYS A 28 -21.34 9.57 -14.84
N MET A 29 -20.36 10.37 -15.25
CA MET A 29 -18.95 9.98 -15.21
C MET A 29 -18.58 9.70 -13.76
N PRO A 30 -18.15 8.47 -13.42
CA PRO A 30 -17.77 8.14 -12.07
C PRO A 30 -16.59 9.01 -11.58
N LEU A 31 -16.71 9.51 -10.36
CA LEU A 31 -15.73 10.38 -9.72
C LEU A 31 -15.01 9.62 -8.62
N ILE A 32 -13.71 9.40 -8.80
CA ILE A 32 -12.84 8.70 -7.84
C ILE A 32 -12.11 9.75 -7.02
N GLY A 33 -12.22 9.71 -5.70
CA GLY A 33 -11.36 10.47 -4.79
C GLY A 33 -10.13 9.65 -4.41
N THR A 34 -8.92 10.19 -4.52
CA THR A 34 -7.72 9.53 -3.98
C THR A 34 -7.17 10.31 -2.79
N LEU A 35 -6.85 9.61 -1.70
CA LEU A 35 -6.30 10.16 -0.48
C LEU A 35 -4.93 9.52 -0.18
N MET A 36 -3.89 10.31 -0.36
CA MET A 36 -2.49 9.88 -0.31
C MET A 36 -1.77 10.50 0.88
N PRO A 37 -0.93 9.74 1.61
CA PRO A 37 -0.10 10.32 2.67
C PRO A 37 1.10 11.10 2.12
N SER A 38 1.52 10.80 0.88
CA SER A 38 2.72 11.32 0.21
C SER A 38 2.51 12.68 -0.46
N PRO A 39 3.59 13.36 -0.89
CA PRO A 39 3.56 14.43 -1.88
C PRO A 39 3.10 13.94 -3.27
N VAL A 40 2.78 14.90 -4.15
CA VAL A 40 2.32 14.66 -5.53
C VAL A 40 3.38 13.97 -6.38
N GLU A 41 4.65 14.38 -6.23
CA GLU A 41 5.76 13.99 -7.11
C GLU A 41 6.19 12.53 -6.93
N VAL A 42 5.80 11.89 -5.85
CA VAL A 42 6.28 10.54 -5.50
C VAL A 42 5.10 9.63 -5.21
N SER A 43 4.54 9.00 -6.23
CA SER A 43 3.38 8.13 -6.03
C SER A 43 3.37 6.90 -6.93
N THR A 44 4.36 6.01 -6.78
CA THR A 44 4.39 4.71 -7.48
C THR A 44 3.14 3.86 -7.19
N SER A 45 2.58 3.99 -5.98
CA SER A 45 1.33 3.34 -5.59
C SER A 45 0.14 3.86 -6.40
N LEU A 46 0.05 5.19 -6.57
CA LEU A 46 -0.98 5.81 -7.40
C LEU A 46 -0.82 5.40 -8.86
N ASP A 47 0.40 5.39 -9.39
CA ASP A 47 0.67 5.00 -10.77
C ASP A 47 0.25 3.55 -11.05
N ALA A 48 0.53 2.62 -10.13
CA ALA A 48 0.10 1.24 -10.22
C ALA A 48 -1.43 1.11 -10.18
N PHE A 49 -2.10 1.87 -9.30
CA PHE A 49 -3.55 1.96 -9.23
C PHE A 49 -4.15 2.51 -10.53
N LEU A 50 -3.62 3.64 -11.04
CA LEU A 50 -4.08 4.25 -12.29
C LEU A 50 -3.88 3.32 -13.49
N GLN A 51 -2.78 2.56 -13.51
CA GLN A 51 -2.57 1.52 -14.52
C GLN A 51 -3.64 0.43 -14.42
N GLY A 52 -3.96 -0.02 -13.20
CA GLY A 52 -5.04 -0.98 -12.96
C GLY A 52 -6.41 -0.48 -13.44
N LEU A 53 -6.71 0.81 -13.25
CA LEU A 53 -7.93 1.42 -13.80
C LEU A 53 -7.94 1.41 -15.33
N ARG A 54 -6.83 1.78 -15.97
CA ARG A 54 -6.70 1.74 -17.45
C ARG A 54 -6.90 0.34 -18.01
N ASP A 55 -6.30 -0.67 -17.37
CA ASP A 55 -6.45 -2.08 -17.74
C ASP A 55 -7.91 -2.57 -17.67
N LEU A 56 -8.72 -1.94 -16.80
CA LEU A 56 -10.16 -2.18 -16.65
C LEU A 56 -11.04 -1.29 -17.54
N GLY A 57 -10.43 -0.42 -18.35
CA GLY A 57 -11.13 0.46 -19.28
C GLY A 57 -11.56 1.82 -18.70
N TYR A 58 -11.13 2.17 -17.48
CA TYR A 58 -11.37 3.49 -16.90
C TYR A 58 -10.26 4.46 -17.30
N ILE A 59 -10.62 5.45 -18.14
CA ILE A 59 -9.68 6.45 -18.69
C ILE A 59 -10.07 7.81 -18.13
N GLU A 60 -9.17 8.40 -17.36
CA GLU A 60 -9.37 9.74 -16.79
C GLU A 60 -9.60 10.78 -17.87
N GLY A 61 -10.64 11.63 -17.68
CA GLY A 61 -11.04 12.67 -18.62
C GLY A 61 -11.91 12.16 -19.78
N GLN A 62 -12.10 10.84 -19.95
CA GLN A 62 -12.97 10.26 -20.97
C GLN A 62 -14.23 9.64 -20.37
N ASN A 63 -14.06 8.66 -19.48
CA ASN A 63 -15.16 7.92 -18.85
C ASN A 63 -15.04 7.81 -17.32
N SER A 64 -14.05 8.46 -16.73
CA SER A 64 -13.84 8.59 -15.29
C SER A 64 -13.15 9.92 -14.95
N ALA A 65 -13.37 10.45 -13.75
CA ALA A 65 -12.67 11.60 -13.23
C ALA A 65 -12.02 11.27 -11.89
N ILE A 66 -10.88 11.92 -11.59
CA ILE A 66 -10.11 11.63 -10.37
C ILE A 66 -9.80 12.93 -9.63
N GLU A 67 -10.28 13.02 -8.40
CA GLU A 67 -9.95 14.09 -7.43
C GLU A 67 -8.83 13.60 -6.53
N ARG A 68 -7.68 14.25 -6.57
CA ARG A 68 -6.49 13.82 -5.81
C ARG A 68 -6.26 14.69 -4.58
N ARG A 69 -5.97 14.06 -3.44
CA ARG A 69 -5.58 14.74 -2.20
C ARG A 69 -4.30 14.12 -1.65
N PHE A 70 -3.35 14.99 -1.34
CA PHE A 70 -2.02 14.63 -0.85
C PHE A 70 -1.75 15.32 0.49
N ALA A 71 -1.32 14.55 1.48
CA ALA A 71 -1.04 15.06 2.81
C ALA A 71 0.38 15.60 2.99
N ASP A 72 1.29 15.37 2.04
CA ASP A 72 2.70 15.82 2.08
C ASP A 72 3.43 15.37 3.37
N TRP A 73 3.21 14.12 3.78
CA TRP A 73 3.66 13.51 5.04
C TRP A 73 3.12 14.17 6.31
N LYS A 74 2.23 15.14 6.19
CA LYS A 74 1.54 15.79 7.32
C LYS A 74 0.23 15.05 7.58
N LEU A 75 0.31 13.96 8.36
CA LEU A 75 -0.83 13.07 8.58
C LEU A 75 -2.00 13.75 9.29
N ASP A 76 -1.75 14.82 10.03
CA ASP A 76 -2.74 15.71 10.66
C ASP A 76 -3.66 16.42 9.65
N ARG A 77 -3.26 16.54 8.37
CA ARG A 77 -4.11 17.08 7.29
C ARG A 77 -5.12 16.07 6.75
N LEU A 78 -4.94 14.77 6.99
CA LEU A 78 -5.78 13.73 6.41
C LEU A 78 -7.29 13.91 6.71
N PRO A 79 -7.73 14.27 7.93
CA PRO A 79 -9.16 14.48 8.21
C PRO A 79 -9.79 15.58 7.35
N GLU A 80 -9.11 16.72 7.17
CA GLU A 80 -9.57 17.82 6.33
C GLU A 80 -9.65 17.41 4.85
N LEU A 81 -8.62 16.72 4.35
CA LEU A 81 -8.55 16.25 2.97
C LEU A 81 -9.63 15.20 2.68
N ALA A 82 -9.89 14.30 3.62
CA ALA A 82 -10.98 13.33 3.52
C ALA A 82 -12.35 14.02 3.48
N ALA A 83 -12.58 14.99 4.38
CA ALA A 83 -13.80 15.78 4.39
C ALA A 83 -14.01 16.57 3.09
N ASP A 84 -12.92 17.04 2.45
CA ASP A 84 -13.02 17.70 1.15
C ASP A 84 -13.47 16.74 0.05
N LEU A 85 -12.97 15.52 -0.01
CA LEU A 85 -13.45 14.50 -0.95
C LEU A 85 -14.93 14.18 -0.73
N VAL A 86 -15.38 14.12 0.53
CA VAL A 86 -16.81 13.93 0.86
C VAL A 86 -17.66 15.11 0.32
N ARG A 87 -17.22 16.36 0.52
CA ARG A 87 -17.92 17.55 -0.03
C ARG A 87 -17.98 17.55 -1.56
N ARG A 88 -16.98 16.97 -2.23
CA ARG A 88 -16.95 16.80 -3.69
C ARG A 88 -17.91 15.72 -4.19
N ASN A 89 -18.58 14.98 -3.28
CA ASN A 89 -19.49 13.88 -3.61
C ASN A 89 -18.84 12.84 -4.53
N VAL A 90 -17.61 12.40 -4.20
CA VAL A 90 -16.96 11.33 -4.95
C VAL A 90 -17.75 10.03 -4.83
N ASP A 91 -17.75 9.20 -5.87
CA ASP A 91 -18.50 7.94 -5.90
C ASP A 91 -17.75 6.82 -5.14
N VAL A 92 -16.43 6.95 -4.97
CA VAL A 92 -15.56 6.07 -4.18
C VAL A 92 -14.33 6.84 -3.68
N ILE A 93 -13.86 6.55 -2.47
CA ILE A 93 -12.57 7.04 -1.97
C ILE A 93 -11.56 5.89 -2.03
N VAL A 94 -10.42 6.13 -2.68
CA VAL A 94 -9.26 5.23 -2.69
C VAL A 94 -8.19 5.82 -1.79
N ALA A 95 -7.88 5.12 -0.71
CA ALA A 95 -6.88 5.54 0.27
C ALA A 95 -5.64 4.63 0.21
N VAL A 96 -4.46 5.18 0.40
CA VAL A 96 -3.22 4.40 0.47
C VAL A 96 -2.75 4.31 1.91
N SER A 97 -2.64 3.09 2.42
CA SER A 97 -2.30 2.74 3.81
C SER A 97 -3.40 3.02 4.85
N THR A 98 -3.16 2.58 6.08
CA THR A 98 -4.11 2.65 7.20
C THR A 98 -4.52 4.09 7.58
N PRO A 99 -3.61 5.08 7.77
CA PRO A 99 -4.03 6.41 8.23
C PRO A 99 -4.98 7.14 7.28
N PRO A 100 -4.74 7.22 5.95
CA PRO A 100 -5.73 7.78 5.03
C PRO A 100 -7.05 6.99 5.01
N GLY A 101 -6.99 5.64 5.11
CA GLY A 101 -8.18 4.79 5.21
C GLY A 101 -9.04 5.14 6.42
N ARG A 102 -8.42 5.35 7.58
CA ARG A 102 -9.08 5.76 8.82
C ARG A 102 -9.70 7.14 8.68
N ALA A 103 -8.95 8.13 8.20
CA ALA A 103 -9.47 9.48 7.99
C ALA A 103 -10.69 9.50 7.04
N ALA A 104 -10.65 8.70 5.98
CA ALA A 104 -11.80 8.54 5.07
C ALA A 104 -12.99 7.88 5.79
N GLN A 105 -12.76 6.83 6.60
CA GLN A 105 -13.81 6.13 7.36
C GLN A 105 -14.47 7.04 8.40
N GLU A 106 -13.71 7.91 9.04
CA GLU A 106 -14.22 8.90 9.99
C GLU A 106 -15.03 10.00 9.31
N ALA A 107 -14.62 10.40 8.09
CA ALA A 107 -15.29 11.45 7.32
C ALA A 107 -16.62 11.01 6.70
N THR A 108 -16.82 9.71 6.41
CA THR A 108 -18.05 9.21 5.78
C THR A 108 -18.38 7.78 6.20
N ARG A 109 -19.69 7.48 6.29
CA ARG A 109 -20.22 6.12 6.50
C ARG A 109 -20.93 5.56 5.27
N THR A 110 -21.07 6.37 4.22
CA THR A 110 -21.88 6.03 3.03
C THR A 110 -21.07 5.90 1.76
N ILE A 111 -20.06 6.74 1.56
CA ILE A 111 -19.19 6.62 0.39
C ILE A 111 -18.32 5.36 0.56
N PRO A 112 -18.27 4.47 -0.45
CA PRO A 112 -17.36 3.33 -0.47
C PRO A 112 -15.89 3.77 -0.32
N ILE A 113 -15.13 3.04 0.47
CA ILE A 113 -13.70 3.28 0.68
C ILE A 113 -12.92 2.02 0.32
N VAL A 114 -11.97 2.15 -0.59
CA VAL A 114 -11.05 1.08 -0.96
C VAL A 114 -9.66 1.47 -0.48
N VAL A 115 -9.10 0.69 0.43
CA VAL A 115 -7.77 0.97 1.00
C VAL A 115 -6.75 0.02 0.39
N GLY A 116 -5.73 0.59 -0.25
CA GLY A 116 -4.58 -0.16 -0.76
C GLY A 116 -3.49 -0.28 0.29
N GLY A 117 -3.10 -1.51 0.65
CA GLY A 117 -1.96 -1.76 1.53
C GLY A 117 -2.20 -1.40 2.99
N MET A 118 -3.24 -1.93 3.62
CA MET A 118 -3.43 -1.85 5.08
C MET A 118 -2.41 -2.73 5.82
N ALA A 119 -1.99 -2.33 7.00
CA ALA A 119 -1.08 -3.14 7.83
C ALA A 119 -1.83 -4.24 8.57
N ASP A 120 -2.73 -3.86 9.47
CA ASP A 120 -3.63 -4.74 10.22
C ASP A 120 -5.05 -4.13 10.25
N PRO A 121 -5.84 -4.37 9.20
CA PRO A 121 -7.15 -3.73 9.08
C PRO A 121 -8.16 -4.14 10.15
N VAL A 122 -7.99 -5.31 10.76
CA VAL A 122 -8.86 -5.80 11.85
C VAL A 122 -8.41 -5.22 13.18
N GLY A 123 -7.13 -5.35 13.53
CA GLY A 123 -6.58 -4.78 14.76
C GLY A 123 -6.69 -3.27 14.81
N ASP A 124 -6.55 -2.59 13.67
CA ASP A 124 -6.77 -1.16 13.52
C ASP A 124 -8.26 -0.76 13.56
N GLY A 125 -9.20 -1.70 13.57
CA GLY A 125 -10.63 -1.41 13.60
C GLY A 125 -11.21 -0.80 12.33
N LEU A 126 -10.52 -0.93 11.19
CA LEU A 126 -11.03 -0.49 9.89
C LEU A 126 -12.12 -1.41 9.36
N VAL A 127 -11.99 -2.71 9.61
CA VAL A 127 -12.94 -3.74 9.21
C VAL A 127 -13.21 -4.73 10.33
N ALA A 128 -14.39 -5.36 10.35
CA ALA A 128 -14.74 -6.34 11.36
C ALA A 128 -13.96 -7.66 11.21
N SER A 129 -13.71 -8.09 9.98
CA SER A 129 -12.86 -9.22 9.62
C SER A 129 -12.41 -9.10 8.17
N LEU A 130 -11.36 -9.83 7.79
CA LEU A 130 -10.88 -9.84 6.40
C LEU A 130 -11.92 -10.43 5.44
N ALA A 131 -12.60 -11.51 5.84
CA ALA A 131 -13.60 -12.18 5.01
C ALA A 131 -14.90 -11.39 4.86
N ARG A 132 -15.30 -10.64 5.89
CA ARG A 132 -16.51 -9.80 5.93
C ARG A 132 -16.20 -8.46 6.59
N PRO A 133 -15.84 -7.45 5.82
CA PRO A 133 -15.48 -6.12 6.34
C PRO A 133 -16.60 -5.46 7.15
N ASN A 134 -17.87 -5.70 6.78
CA ASN A 134 -19.08 -5.26 7.49
C ASN A 134 -19.16 -3.73 7.69
N GLY A 135 -18.83 -2.97 6.65
CA GLY A 135 -18.86 -1.51 6.67
C GLY A 135 -18.69 -0.93 5.27
N ASN A 136 -18.26 0.31 5.19
CA ASN A 136 -17.99 0.97 3.90
C ASN A 136 -16.51 0.88 3.48
N VAL A 137 -15.66 0.16 4.24
CA VAL A 137 -14.23 -0.04 3.95
C VAL A 137 -13.97 -1.46 3.46
N THR A 138 -13.17 -1.58 2.41
CA THR A 138 -12.59 -2.83 1.89
C THR A 138 -11.22 -2.55 1.27
N GLY A 139 -10.57 -3.53 0.66
CA GLY A 139 -9.31 -3.32 -0.07
C GLY A 139 -8.30 -4.45 0.09
N THR A 140 -7.03 -4.09 0.25
CA THR A 140 -5.91 -5.04 0.35
C THR A 140 -5.07 -4.79 1.60
N THR A 141 -4.46 -5.84 2.16
CA THR A 141 -3.46 -5.75 3.22
C THR A 141 -2.12 -6.30 2.73
N PHE A 142 -1.01 -5.83 3.31
CA PHE A 142 0.32 -6.39 3.05
C PHE A 142 0.82 -7.29 4.21
N ILE A 143 -0.01 -7.55 5.21
CA ILE A 143 0.28 -8.40 6.38
C ILE A 143 1.55 -7.90 7.09
N GLY A 144 1.51 -6.63 7.55
CA GLY A 144 2.68 -5.94 8.08
C GLY A 144 3.34 -6.62 9.27
N PRO A 145 2.61 -6.80 10.39
CA PRO A 145 3.16 -7.35 11.62
C PRO A 145 3.69 -8.78 11.47
N GLU A 146 2.96 -9.66 10.80
CA GLU A 146 3.23 -11.10 10.72
C GLU A 146 4.54 -11.43 10.00
N LEU A 147 5.04 -10.53 9.14
CA LEU A 147 6.26 -10.76 8.38
C LEU A 147 7.54 -10.29 9.08
N ILE A 148 7.44 -9.55 10.19
CA ILE A 148 8.59 -8.94 10.85
C ILE A 148 9.52 -10.00 11.45
N ALA A 149 8.96 -10.94 12.19
CA ALA A 149 9.71 -12.04 12.78
C ALA A 149 10.44 -12.86 11.70
N LYS A 150 9.79 -13.08 10.55
CA LYS A 150 10.39 -13.77 9.41
C LYS A 150 11.57 -12.99 8.83
N ARG A 151 11.42 -11.66 8.64
CA ARG A 151 12.51 -10.81 8.15
C ARG A 151 13.70 -10.83 9.11
N LEU A 152 13.44 -10.71 10.41
CA LEU A 152 14.50 -10.75 11.41
C LEU A 152 15.25 -12.09 11.41
N GLY A 153 14.52 -13.20 11.25
CA GLY A 153 15.11 -14.53 11.11
C GLY A 153 15.98 -14.65 9.86
N LEU A 154 15.50 -14.17 8.69
CA LEU A 154 16.29 -14.15 7.46
C LEU A 154 17.55 -13.30 7.58
N LEU A 155 17.45 -12.13 8.24
CA LEU A 155 18.60 -11.26 8.47
C LEU A 155 19.65 -11.94 9.37
N LYS A 156 19.22 -12.59 10.46
CA LYS A 156 20.12 -13.34 11.35
C LYS A 156 20.77 -14.54 10.65
N GLU A 157 20.02 -15.22 9.77
CA GLU A 157 20.56 -16.32 8.97
C GLU A 157 21.62 -15.84 7.96
N ALA A 158 21.37 -14.68 7.32
CA ALA A 158 22.32 -14.06 6.40
C ALA A 158 23.59 -13.56 7.11
N ILE A 159 23.49 -13.15 8.37
CA ILE A 159 24.56 -12.56 9.17
C ILE A 159 24.60 -13.27 10.55
N PRO A 160 25.11 -14.51 10.61
CA PRO A 160 25.09 -15.28 11.86
C PRO A 160 25.78 -14.60 13.04
N GLY A 161 26.82 -13.79 12.78
CA GLY A 161 27.56 -13.02 13.77
C GLY A 161 26.82 -11.77 14.30
N ALA A 162 25.72 -11.35 13.69
CA ALA A 162 25.00 -10.16 14.15
C ALA A 162 24.45 -10.34 15.58
N ALA A 163 24.69 -9.36 16.43
CA ALA A 163 24.21 -9.32 17.82
C ALA A 163 23.25 -8.14 18.05
N ARG A 164 23.47 -7.01 17.39
CA ARG A 164 22.64 -5.79 17.53
C ARG A 164 22.00 -5.39 16.22
N ILE A 165 20.66 -5.32 16.22
CA ILE A 165 19.87 -4.95 15.05
C ILE A 165 19.23 -3.58 15.28
N ALA A 166 19.53 -2.62 14.40
CA ALA A 166 18.79 -1.39 14.34
C ALA A 166 17.42 -1.64 13.68
N VAL A 167 16.39 -1.03 14.23
CA VAL A 167 15.02 -1.03 13.66
C VAL A 167 14.65 0.41 13.31
N LEU A 168 14.56 0.72 12.03
CA LEU A 168 14.13 2.04 11.57
C LEU A 168 12.64 2.02 11.29
N TRP A 169 11.91 2.95 11.88
CA TRP A 169 10.46 3.04 11.74
C TRP A 169 9.98 4.48 11.59
N HIS A 170 8.77 4.64 11.04
CA HIS A 170 8.12 5.94 10.84
C HIS A 170 6.97 6.11 11.84
N PRO A 171 7.04 7.09 12.78
CA PRO A 171 5.98 7.37 13.75
C PRO A 171 4.65 7.78 13.09
N GLY A 172 3.54 7.41 13.72
CA GLY A 172 2.19 7.80 13.29
C GLY A 172 1.63 7.07 12.08
N VAL A 173 2.42 6.20 11.44
CA VAL A 173 2.00 5.42 10.25
C VAL A 173 1.12 4.22 10.62
N TYR A 174 1.24 3.76 11.84
CA TYR A 174 0.45 2.67 12.42
C TYR A 174 -0.40 3.17 13.59
N SER A 175 -1.50 2.48 13.88
CA SER A 175 -2.19 2.66 15.14
C SER A 175 -1.28 2.26 16.31
N GLU A 176 -1.60 2.72 17.52
CA GLU A 176 -0.88 2.29 18.72
C GLU A 176 -0.94 0.77 18.90
N TYR A 177 -2.10 0.15 18.57
CA TYR A 177 -2.28 -1.29 18.62
C TYR A 177 -1.34 -2.01 17.65
N THR A 178 -1.37 -1.66 16.35
CA THR A 178 -0.51 -2.30 15.35
C THR A 178 0.97 -2.08 15.64
N MET A 179 1.35 -0.89 16.10
CA MET A 179 2.74 -0.62 16.49
C MET A 179 3.18 -1.47 17.69
N ALA A 180 2.33 -1.59 18.72
CA ALA A 180 2.60 -2.43 19.88
C ALA A 180 2.76 -3.90 19.48
N GLN A 181 1.92 -4.42 18.59
CA GLN A 181 2.05 -5.78 18.04
C GLN A 181 3.35 -5.96 17.27
N MET A 182 3.70 -5.03 16.38
CA MET A 182 4.95 -5.09 15.60
C MET A 182 6.18 -5.12 16.52
N LEU A 183 6.20 -4.28 17.55
CA LEU A 183 7.27 -4.26 18.54
C LEU A 183 7.33 -5.57 19.33
N HIS A 184 6.18 -6.03 19.82
CA HIS A 184 6.09 -7.29 20.57
C HIS A 184 6.64 -8.49 19.78
N GLU A 185 6.20 -8.63 18.51
CA GLU A 185 6.68 -9.69 17.62
C GLU A 185 8.18 -9.57 17.34
N THR A 186 8.67 -8.33 17.13
CA THR A 186 10.10 -8.08 16.89
C THR A 186 10.95 -8.44 18.10
N GLU A 187 10.51 -8.02 19.31
CA GLU A 187 11.21 -8.32 20.55
C GLU A 187 11.17 -9.82 20.90
N ALA A 188 10.04 -10.49 20.65
CA ALA A 188 9.94 -11.94 20.86
C ALA A 188 10.88 -12.71 19.93
N ALA A 189 10.92 -12.32 18.65
CA ALA A 189 11.86 -12.91 17.69
C ALA A 189 13.32 -12.60 18.05
N ALA A 190 13.62 -11.36 18.44
CA ALA A 190 14.96 -10.96 18.86
C ALA A 190 15.46 -11.78 20.07
N ARG A 191 14.62 -11.95 21.11
CA ARG A 191 14.95 -12.81 22.26
C ARG A 191 15.26 -14.23 21.84
N THR A 192 14.45 -14.81 20.94
CA THR A 192 14.65 -16.19 20.44
C THR A 192 15.97 -16.32 19.66
N LEU A 193 16.36 -15.28 18.93
CA LEU A 193 17.56 -15.25 18.08
C LEU A 193 18.81 -14.73 18.81
N GLY A 194 18.70 -14.36 20.09
CA GLY A 194 19.80 -13.78 20.87
C GLY A 194 20.26 -12.42 20.35
N LEU A 195 19.33 -11.57 19.92
CA LEU A 195 19.59 -10.26 19.34
C LEU A 195 19.18 -9.12 20.29
N GLU A 196 19.97 -8.05 20.31
CA GLU A 196 19.60 -6.77 20.90
C GLU A 196 18.96 -5.87 19.83
N LEU A 197 17.94 -5.11 20.20
CA LEU A 197 17.26 -4.17 19.32
C LEU A 197 17.57 -2.72 19.67
N GLN A 198 17.89 -1.90 18.67
CA GLN A 198 17.99 -0.46 18.74
C GLN A 198 16.86 0.17 17.93
N LEU A 199 15.86 0.75 18.60
CA LEU A 199 14.71 1.38 17.94
C LEU A 199 15.02 2.82 17.57
N LEU A 200 14.89 3.18 16.30
CA LEU A 200 15.18 4.51 15.76
C LEU A 200 13.99 5.02 14.94
N ALA A 201 13.47 6.18 15.31
CA ALA A 201 12.38 6.82 14.62
C ALA A 201 12.90 7.79 13.54
N ALA A 202 12.23 7.83 12.38
CA ALA A 202 12.40 8.86 11.37
C ALA A 202 11.03 9.41 10.99
N GLN A 203 10.78 10.70 11.25
CA GLN A 203 9.51 11.36 10.91
C GLN A 203 9.48 11.83 9.46
N GLY A 204 10.65 12.01 8.87
CA GLY A 204 10.82 12.42 7.48
C GLY A 204 12.20 12.07 6.93
N PRO A 205 12.40 12.29 5.62
CA PRO A 205 13.69 12.01 4.99
C PRO A 205 14.88 12.78 5.60
N GLY A 206 14.60 13.92 6.24
CA GLY A 206 15.64 14.72 6.94
C GLY A 206 16.31 14.02 8.10
N ASP A 207 15.64 13.04 8.71
CA ASP A 207 16.12 12.34 9.91
C ASP A 207 17.03 11.16 9.59
N PHE A 208 17.14 10.75 8.31
CA PHE A 208 17.89 9.54 7.94
C PHE A 208 19.36 9.62 8.31
N ASP A 209 20.02 10.73 8.02
CA ASP A 209 21.46 10.88 8.29
C ASP A 209 21.77 10.76 9.79
N GLU A 210 20.92 11.35 10.64
CA GLU A 210 21.06 11.26 12.10
C GLU A 210 20.75 9.84 12.60
N ALA A 211 19.66 9.22 12.12
CA ALA A 211 19.30 7.86 12.49
C ALA A 211 20.44 6.87 12.15
N PHE A 212 20.98 6.93 10.95
CA PHE A 212 22.10 6.06 10.55
C PHE A 212 23.42 6.40 11.27
N ALA A 213 23.66 7.66 11.61
CA ALA A 213 24.78 8.04 12.47
C ALA A 213 24.66 7.41 13.87
N ALA A 214 23.43 7.40 14.44
CA ALA A 214 23.15 6.72 15.71
C ALA A 214 23.35 5.20 15.62
N MET A 215 22.90 4.56 14.53
CA MET A 215 23.13 3.13 14.29
C MET A 215 24.62 2.77 14.34
N ARG A 216 25.44 3.56 13.62
CA ARG A 216 26.91 3.35 13.61
C ARG A 216 27.55 3.60 14.98
N ARG A 217 27.20 4.69 15.64
CA ARG A 217 27.75 5.08 16.95
C ARG A 217 27.50 4.00 17.99
N ASP A 218 26.32 3.40 17.95
CA ASP A 218 25.86 2.43 18.94
C ASP A 218 26.17 0.99 18.50
N GLY A 219 26.87 0.80 17.36
CA GLY A 219 27.41 -0.47 16.92
C GLY A 219 26.34 -1.45 16.41
N ALA A 220 25.36 -0.96 15.64
CA ALA A 220 24.41 -1.85 14.97
C ALA A 220 25.13 -2.69 13.89
N ASP A 221 24.89 -3.99 13.88
CA ASP A 221 25.46 -4.95 12.92
C ASP A 221 24.62 -5.02 11.63
N ALA A 222 23.31 -4.75 11.73
CA ALA A 222 22.39 -4.76 10.60
C ALA A 222 21.12 -3.92 10.86
N LEU A 223 20.36 -3.68 9.81
CA LEU A 223 19.13 -2.90 9.82
C LEU A 223 17.92 -3.75 9.43
N LEU A 224 16.89 -3.73 10.26
CA LEU A 224 15.53 -4.14 9.94
C LEU A 224 14.68 -2.89 9.66
N LEU A 225 14.16 -2.74 8.45
CA LEU A 225 13.30 -1.62 8.09
C LEU A 225 11.82 -1.99 8.31
N PHE A 226 11.11 -1.23 9.17
CA PHE A 226 9.67 -1.37 9.28
C PHE A 226 8.99 -0.76 8.05
N PRO A 227 7.99 -1.44 7.47
CA PRO A 227 7.32 -0.91 6.28
C PRO A 227 6.62 0.41 6.59
N SER A 228 6.78 1.42 5.74
CA SER A 228 5.98 2.63 5.78
C SER A 228 5.91 3.27 4.41
N PRO A 229 4.85 4.02 4.07
CA PRO A 229 4.78 4.73 2.80
C PRO A 229 5.95 5.68 2.59
N MET A 230 6.39 6.43 3.61
CA MET A 230 7.51 7.35 3.52
C MET A 230 8.83 6.63 3.25
N LEU A 231 9.15 5.59 4.02
CA LEU A 231 10.37 4.81 3.83
C LEU A 231 10.37 4.08 2.47
N TYR A 232 9.19 3.62 2.02
CA TYR A 232 9.05 2.98 0.71
C TYR A 232 9.28 3.96 -0.44
N LEU A 233 8.77 5.17 -0.38
CA LEU A 233 8.95 6.15 -1.44
C LEU A 233 10.37 6.73 -1.47
N GLU A 234 11.01 6.82 -0.32
CA GLU A 234 12.41 7.24 -0.16
C GLU A 234 13.41 6.08 -0.27
N TYR A 235 13.01 4.94 -0.85
CA TYR A 235 13.81 3.70 -0.86
C TYR A 235 15.22 3.91 -1.38
N ARG A 236 15.44 4.74 -2.43
CA ARG A 236 16.77 5.01 -2.97
C ARG A 236 17.66 5.69 -1.95
N ARG A 237 17.14 6.72 -1.27
CA ARG A 237 17.88 7.44 -0.24
C ARG A 237 18.20 6.56 0.95
N VAL A 238 17.23 5.76 1.41
CA VAL A 238 17.46 4.79 2.51
C VAL A 238 18.55 3.79 2.13
N VAL A 239 18.54 3.26 0.91
CA VAL A 239 19.56 2.33 0.41
C VAL A 239 20.93 3.02 0.30
N ASP A 240 20.98 4.24 -0.23
CA ASP A 240 22.25 4.99 -0.37
C ASP A 240 22.89 5.27 0.99
N VAL A 241 22.10 5.65 2.01
CA VAL A 241 22.62 5.88 3.37
C VAL A 241 23.04 4.55 4.03
N ALA A 242 22.30 3.45 3.83
CA ALA A 242 22.68 2.13 4.31
C ALA A 242 24.02 1.66 3.68
N LYS A 243 24.17 1.83 2.35
CA LYS A 243 25.42 1.50 1.62
C LYS A 243 26.60 2.32 2.10
N SER A 244 26.46 3.66 2.21
CA SER A 244 27.52 4.54 2.70
C SER A 244 27.90 4.24 4.16
N SER A 245 26.94 3.75 4.95
CA SER A 245 27.16 3.31 6.33
C SER A 245 27.72 1.89 6.42
N ARG A 246 27.84 1.15 5.29
CA ARG A 246 28.20 -0.27 5.23
C ARG A 246 27.31 -1.14 6.14
N LEU A 247 26.04 -0.78 6.28
CA LEU A 247 25.09 -1.44 7.15
C LEU A 247 24.23 -2.42 6.33
N PRO A 248 24.37 -3.74 6.51
CA PRO A 248 23.49 -4.72 5.88
C PRO A 248 22.05 -4.49 6.28
N ALA A 249 21.10 -4.64 5.36
CA ALA A 249 19.70 -4.35 5.66
C ALA A 249 18.74 -5.34 5.00
N ILE A 250 17.63 -5.62 5.70
CA ILE A 250 16.49 -6.31 5.15
C ILE A 250 15.29 -5.37 5.05
N TYR A 251 14.62 -5.42 3.91
CA TYR A 251 13.53 -4.54 3.54
C TYR A 251 12.23 -5.31 3.33
N ALA A 252 11.11 -4.57 3.26
CA ALA A 252 9.79 -5.14 3.04
C ALA A 252 9.39 -5.24 1.56
N ALA A 253 10.19 -4.69 0.65
CA ALA A 253 9.85 -4.59 -0.78
C ALA A 253 11.11 -4.71 -1.64
N ARG A 254 10.94 -5.32 -2.83
CA ARG A 254 12.04 -5.59 -3.77
C ARG A 254 12.71 -4.34 -4.31
N GLU A 255 11.98 -3.22 -4.42
CA GLU A 255 12.49 -1.96 -4.94
C GLU A 255 13.74 -1.46 -4.20
N PHE A 256 13.85 -1.77 -2.91
CA PHE A 256 15.08 -1.50 -2.15
C PHE A 256 16.26 -2.33 -2.67
N VAL A 257 16.03 -3.59 -3.01
CA VAL A 257 17.08 -4.50 -3.49
C VAL A 257 17.49 -4.15 -4.92
N ASP A 258 16.51 -3.79 -5.77
CA ASP A 258 16.75 -3.29 -7.12
C ASP A 258 17.59 -1.99 -7.12
N ALA A 259 17.47 -1.16 -6.07
CA ALA A 259 18.32 0.00 -5.85
C ALA A 259 19.70 -0.32 -5.25
N GLY A 260 19.97 -1.58 -4.97
CA GLY A 260 21.24 -2.08 -4.40
C GLY A 260 21.21 -2.31 -2.90
N GLY A 261 20.05 -2.49 -2.28
CA GLY A 261 19.90 -3.02 -0.93
C GLY A 261 20.30 -4.51 -0.87
N LEU A 262 20.55 -5.04 0.33
CA LEU A 262 21.05 -6.41 0.48
C LEU A 262 19.98 -7.47 0.22
N MET A 263 18.83 -7.37 0.91
CA MET A 263 17.77 -8.37 0.77
C MET A 263 16.39 -7.79 1.11
N SER A 264 15.36 -8.39 0.56
CA SER A 264 13.96 -8.07 0.90
C SER A 264 13.11 -9.33 1.05
N TYR A 265 12.12 -9.25 1.93
CA TYR A 265 11.06 -10.25 2.03
C TYR A 265 9.71 -9.56 2.24
N GLY A 266 8.81 -9.66 1.26
CA GLY A 266 7.53 -9.00 1.36
C GLY A 266 6.61 -9.22 0.17
N ALA A 267 5.45 -8.57 0.21
CA ALA A 267 4.48 -8.61 -0.86
C ALA A 267 4.92 -7.72 -2.04
N ASN A 268 4.47 -8.08 -3.24
CA ASN A 268 4.58 -7.20 -4.40
C ASN A 268 3.60 -6.04 -4.27
N LEU A 269 4.09 -4.88 -3.82
CA LEU A 269 3.26 -3.70 -3.55
C LEU A 269 2.60 -3.14 -4.82
N PRO A 270 3.29 -2.98 -5.97
CA PRO A 270 2.66 -2.56 -7.21
C PRO A 270 1.47 -3.46 -7.61
N ALA A 271 1.59 -4.78 -7.45
CA ALA A 271 0.50 -5.70 -7.73
C ALA A 271 -0.70 -5.50 -6.78
N LEU A 272 -0.45 -5.23 -5.48
CA LEU A 272 -1.51 -4.91 -4.52
C LEU A 272 -2.24 -3.61 -4.89
N PHE A 273 -1.52 -2.56 -5.28
CA PHE A 273 -2.15 -1.30 -5.69
C PHE A 273 -2.89 -1.42 -7.02
N ARG A 274 -2.36 -2.17 -8.00
CA ARG A 274 -3.09 -2.50 -9.22
C ARG A 274 -4.37 -3.28 -8.90
N ARG A 275 -4.31 -4.21 -7.95
CA ARG A 275 -5.47 -4.98 -7.47
C ARG A 275 -6.54 -4.08 -6.85
N THR A 276 -6.17 -2.99 -6.20
CA THR A 276 -7.10 -1.99 -5.64
C THR A 276 -8.07 -1.45 -6.70
N ALA A 277 -7.64 -1.30 -7.96
CA ALA A 277 -8.52 -0.87 -9.05
C ALA A 277 -9.67 -1.84 -9.33
N THR A 278 -9.47 -3.16 -9.12
CA THR A 278 -10.54 -4.15 -9.31
C THR A 278 -11.65 -4.02 -8.26
N TYR A 279 -11.35 -3.48 -7.09
CA TYR A 279 -12.36 -3.17 -6.07
C TYR A 279 -13.21 -1.99 -6.49
N VAL A 280 -12.58 -0.94 -7.05
CA VAL A 280 -13.30 0.22 -7.62
C VAL A 280 -14.23 -0.24 -8.73
N ASP A 281 -13.77 -1.08 -9.65
CA ASP A 281 -14.58 -1.66 -10.73
C ASP A 281 -15.78 -2.45 -10.20
N LYS A 282 -15.57 -3.33 -9.20
CA LYS A 282 -16.65 -4.08 -8.57
C LYS A 282 -17.69 -3.15 -7.92
N ILE A 283 -17.24 -2.10 -7.23
CA ILE A 283 -18.12 -1.11 -6.59
C ILE A 283 -18.94 -0.35 -7.64
N PHE A 284 -18.33 0.09 -8.73
CA PHE A 284 -19.05 0.75 -9.82
C PHE A 284 -20.05 -0.18 -10.52
N LYS A 285 -19.82 -1.50 -10.48
CA LYS A 285 -20.75 -2.54 -10.93
C LYS A 285 -21.81 -2.92 -9.88
N GLY A 286 -21.87 -2.21 -8.75
CA GLY A 286 -22.89 -2.33 -7.72
C GLY A 286 -22.55 -3.24 -6.53
N ALA A 287 -21.32 -3.76 -6.44
CA ALA A 287 -20.89 -4.50 -5.25
C ALA A 287 -20.76 -3.57 -4.03
N LYS A 288 -21.13 -4.06 -2.86
CA LYS A 288 -20.99 -3.30 -1.61
C LYS A 288 -19.64 -3.61 -0.95
N PRO A 289 -18.92 -2.62 -0.40
CA PRO A 289 -17.68 -2.86 0.33
C PRO A 289 -17.80 -3.93 1.42
N ALA A 290 -18.92 -3.95 2.14
CA ALA A 290 -19.21 -4.92 3.19
C ALA A 290 -19.16 -6.38 2.73
N ASP A 291 -19.42 -6.64 1.45
CA ASP A 291 -19.47 -7.97 0.85
C ASP A 291 -18.17 -8.32 0.10
N LEU A 292 -17.23 -7.38 0.01
CA LEU A 292 -15.93 -7.55 -0.66
C LEU A 292 -14.85 -7.87 0.37
N PRO A 293 -14.32 -9.10 0.43
CA PRO A 293 -13.25 -9.46 1.37
C PRO A 293 -12.02 -8.57 1.21
N VAL A 294 -11.34 -8.26 2.31
CA VAL A 294 -10.00 -7.68 2.26
C VAL A 294 -9.02 -8.76 1.82
N GLU A 295 -8.36 -8.53 0.68
CA GLU A 295 -7.42 -9.50 0.12
C GLU A 295 -6.05 -9.39 0.78
N GLN A 296 -5.50 -10.54 1.13
CA GLN A 296 -4.11 -10.71 1.55
C GLN A 296 -3.23 -11.06 0.34
N PRO A 297 -1.92 -10.76 0.37
CA PRO A 297 -1.01 -11.27 -0.65
C PRO A 297 -1.02 -12.79 -0.67
N SER A 298 -1.13 -13.36 -1.87
CA SER A 298 -1.02 -14.82 -2.07
C SER A 298 0.43 -15.28 -2.23
N LYS A 299 1.34 -14.35 -2.52
CA LYS A 299 2.76 -14.61 -2.74
C LYS A 299 3.60 -13.53 -2.05
N PHE A 300 4.70 -13.97 -1.43
CA PHE A 300 5.77 -13.11 -0.93
C PHE A 300 7.02 -13.37 -1.74
N GLU A 301 7.78 -12.32 -2.00
CA GLU A 301 9.01 -12.37 -2.78
C GLU A 301 10.21 -12.24 -1.81
N PHE A 302 11.14 -13.20 -1.91
CA PHE A 302 12.41 -13.15 -1.24
C PHE A 302 13.50 -12.88 -2.27
N VAL A 303 14.12 -11.70 -2.20
CA VAL A 303 15.16 -11.27 -3.15
C VAL A 303 16.44 -11.00 -2.39
N VAL A 304 17.57 -11.46 -2.95
CA VAL A 304 18.92 -11.28 -2.38
C VAL A 304 19.84 -10.68 -3.44
N ASN A 305 20.64 -9.68 -3.06
CA ASN A 305 21.63 -9.04 -3.94
C ASN A 305 23.05 -9.46 -3.55
N LEU A 306 23.67 -10.33 -4.35
CA LEU A 306 25.04 -10.81 -4.12
C LEU A 306 26.10 -9.75 -4.40
N GLN A 307 25.86 -8.78 -5.29
CA GLN A 307 26.78 -7.66 -5.49
C GLN A 307 26.93 -6.86 -4.20
N THR A 308 25.79 -6.59 -3.54
CA THR A 308 25.77 -5.87 -2.26
C THR A 308 26.36 -6.72 -1.15
N ALA A 309 26.07 -8.01 -1.10
CA ALA A 309 26.68 -8.93 -0.14
C ALA A 309 28.21 -8.90 -0.27
N LYS A 310 28.75 -9.01 -1.49
CA LYS A 310 30.19 -8.94 -1.77
C LYS A 310 30.79 -7.60 -1.36
N ALA A 311 30.11 -6.48 -1.64
CA ALA A 311 30.57 -5.14 -1.25
C ALA A 311 30.63 -4.95 0.28
N LEU A 312 29.77 -5.66 1.01
CA LEU A 312 29.72 -5.70 2.47
C LEU A 312 30.66 -6.77 3.08
N ALA A 313 31.36 -7.56 2.25
CA ALA A 313 32.18 -8.71 2.64
C ALA A 313 31.36 -9.77 3.41
N LEU A 314 30.14 -10.01 3.01
CA LEU A 314 29.24 -11.02 3.56
C LEU A 314 29.26 -12.27 2.67
N ASP A 315 29.35 -13.43 3.30
CA ASP A 315 29.16 -14.73 2.66
C ASP A 315 27.75 -15.23 3.00
N ILE A 316 26.83 -15.12 2.03
CA ILE A 316 25.42 -15.50 2.22
C ILE A 316 25.31 -17.02 2.11
N PRO A 317 24.75 -17.71 3.13
CA PRO A 317 24.62 -19.16 3.12
C PRO A 317 23.86 -19.68 1.91
N SER A 318 24.38 -20.75 1.28
CA SER A 318 23.75 -21.37 0.11
C SER A 318 22.32 -21.88 0.40
N THR A 319 22.04 -22.30 1.64
CA THR A 319 20.71 -22.67 2.11
C THR A 319 19.73 -21.50 2.11
N LEU A 320 20.21 -20.27 2.31
CA LEU A 320 19.40 -19.06 2.22
C LEU A 320 19.14 -18.69 0.75
N LEU A 321 20.18 -18.75 -0.08
CA LEU A 321 20.06 -18.47 -1.53
C LEU A 321 19.11 -19.45 -2.23
N ALA A 322 19.12 -20.72 -1.85
CA ALA A 322 18.21 -21.74 -2.40
C ALA A 322 16.72 -21.47 -2.12
N ARG A 323 16.41 -20.60 -1.16
CA ARG A 323 15.04 -20.19 -0.82
C ARG A 323 14.66 -18.83 -1.40
N ALA A 324 15.60 -18.13 -2.02
CA ALA A 324 15.30 -16.88 -2.69
C ALA A 324 14.49 -17.13 -3.97
N ASP A 325 13.47 -16.31 -4.20
CA ASP A 325 12.73 -16.28 -5.46
C ASP A 325 13.60 -15.67 -6.58
N GLU A 326 14.51 -14.76 -6.20
CA GLU A 326 15.46 -14.12 -7.12
C GLU A 326 16.76 -13.79 -6.41
N VAL A 327 17.87 -14.01 -7.13
CA VAL A 327 19.22 -13.64 -6.71
C VAL A 327 19.80 -12.71 -7.77
N ILE A 328 20.15 -11.48 -7.38
CA ILE A 328 20.80 -10.48 -8.23
C ILE A 328 22.32 -10.67 -8.12
N GLU A 329 22.97 -11.02 -9.26
CA GLU A 329 24.40 -11.28 -9.38
C GLU A 329 25.19 -10.08 -9.90
#